data_9208b9d8a6405dab585e784972168646
#
_entry.id   9208b9d8a6405dab585e784972168646
#
_cell.length_a   1.000
_cell.length_b   1.000
_cell.length_c   1.000
_cell.angle_alpha   90.00
_cell.angle_beta   90.00
_cell.angle_gamma   90.00
#
_symmetry.space_group_name_H-M   'P 1'
#
loop_
_entity.id
_entity.type
_entity.pdbx_description
1 polymer ?
#
loop_
_entity_poly.entity_id
_entity_poly.type
_entity_poly.pdbx_seq_one_letter_code
_entity_poly.pdbx_strand_id
1 'polypeptide(L)'
;MIYLDNSATTRPCAEAVEAITSAMTETWGNPSALYNFGIHTAHALRDARHKVAAALGAEPDRVFFTSGGTEADNWAIFGTAMA
;
A
#
# COMPACT_ATOMS: atom_id res chain seq x y z
N MET A 1 12.61 26.41 2.68
CA MET A 1 12.65 25.95 1.28
C MET A 1 11.23 25.88 0.73
N ILE A 2 11.03 26.38 -0.45
CA ILE A 2 9.76 26.22 -1.18
C ILE A 2 9.96 25.10 -2.19
N TYR A 3 9.18 24.03 -2.07
CA TYR A 3 9.30 22.87 -2.94
C TYR A 3 8.13 22.83 -3.93
N LEU A 4 8.42 22.91 -5.22
CA LEU A 4 7.41 23.00 -6.28
C LEU A 4 7.43 21.80 -7.25
N ASP A 5 8.16 20.74 -6.92
CA ASP A 5 8.32 19.58 -7.80
C ASP A 5 7.66 18.31 -7.22
N ASN A 6 6.43 18.44 -6.73
CA ASN A 6 5.69 17.32 -6.14
C ASN A 6 5.32 16.23 -7.17
N SER A 7 5.40 16.52 -8.46
CA SER A 7 5.21 15.49 -9.48
C SER A 7 6.37 14.49 -9.53
N ALA A 8 7.58 14.90 -9.13
CA ALA A 8 8.73 14.00 -9.04
C ALA A 8 8.68 13.18 -7.75
N THR A 9 8.44 13.85 -6.63
CA THR A 9 8.31 13.22 -5.31
C THR A 9 7.59 14.16 -4.36
N THR A 10 6.94 13.58 -3.36
CA THR A 10 6.25 14.35 -2.32
C THR A 10 6.76 13.92 -0.96
N ARG A 11 7.03 14.89 -0.10
CA ARG A 11 7.44 14.59 1.28
C ARG A 11 6.30 13.87 2.00
N PRO A 12 6.55 12.73 2.64
CA PRO A 12 5.54 12.07 3.44
C PRO A 12 5.02 12.97 4.56
N CYS A 13 3.73 12.96 4.81
CA CYS A 13 3.15 13.67 5.94
C CYS A 13 3.52 12.97 7.26
N ALA A 14 3.34 13.67 8.39
CA ALA A 14 3.70 13.14 9.70
C ALA A 14 2.96 11.83 10.01
N GLU A 15 1.70 11.74 9.67
CA GLU A 15 0.87 10.56 9.89
C GLU A 15 1.37 9.36 9.08
N ALA A 16 1.83 9.60 7.84
CA ALA A 16 2.39 8.53 7.01
C ALA A 16 3.72 8.01 7.58
N VAL A 17 4.58 8.92 8.04
CA VAL A 17 5.85 8.55 8.69
C VAL A 17 5.60 7.72 9.94
N GLU A 18 4.63 8.11 10.77
CA GLU A 18 4.26 7.38 11.97
C GLU A 18 3.74 5.97 11.64
N ALA A 19 2.87 5.85 10.65
CA ALA A 19 2.33 4.56 10.21
C ALA A 19 3.42 3.65 9.65
N ILE A 20 4.35 4.17 8.87
CA ILE A 20 5.49 3.42 8.33
C ILE A 20 6.38 2.94 9.48
N THR A 21 6.70 3.80 10.43
CA THR A 21 7.53 3.45 11.58
C THR A 21 6.88 2.34 12.40
N SER A 22 5.58 2.46 12.69
CA SER A 22 4.82 1.44 13.40
C SER A 22 4.83 0.10 12.65
N ALA A 23 4.61 0.12 11.34
CA ALA A 23 4.64 -1.09 10.53
C ALA A 23 6.02 -1.76 10.55
N MET A 24 7.09 -0.99 10.46
CA MET A 24 8.45 -1.52 10.43
C MET A 24 8.93 -2.05 11.80
N THR A 25 8.37 -1.56 12.89
CA THR A 25 8.80 -1.91 14.25
C THR A 25 7.86 -2.88 14.95
N GLU A 26 6.58 -2.92 14.60
CA GLU A 26 5.56 -3.67 15.32
C GLU A 26 4.81 -4.71 14.47
N THR A 27 4.55 -4.41 13.18
CA THR A 27 3.76 -5.27 12.28
C THR A 27 4.54 -5.69 11.03
N TRP A 28 5.81 -6.05 11.22
CA TRP A 28 6.71 -6.41 10.14
C TRP A 28 6.71 -7.89 9.77
N GLY A 29 5.81 -8.68 10.36
CA GLY A 29 5.73 -10.10 10.08
C GLY A 29 5.31 -10.42 8.66
N ASN A 30 5.51 -11.65 8.24
CA ASN A 30 5.06 -12.13 6.92
C ASN A 30 3.55 -12.36 6.95
N PRO A 31 2.74 -11.63 6.17
CA PRO A 31 1.28 -11.79 6.18
C PRO A 31 0.80 -13.16 5.70
N SER A 32 1.67 -13.92 5.03
CA SER A 32 1.38 -15.29 4.59
C SER A 32 1.69 -16.35 5.65
N ALA A 33 2.36 -15.98 6.75
CA ALA A 33 2.67 -16.93 7.81
C ALA A 33 1.42 -17.27 8.63
N LEU A 34 1.29 -18.54 9.03
CA LEU A 34 0.09 -19.04 9.70
C LEU A 34 0.11 -18.89 11.21
N TYR A 35 1.20 -18.45 11.80
CA TYR A 35 1.28 -18.17 13.24
C TYR A 35 0.83 -16.75 13.55
N ASN A 36 0.55 -16.47 14.83
CA ASN A 36 -0.11 -15.24 15.27
C ASN A 36 0.50 -13.94 14.76
N PHE A 37 1.82 -13.86 14.70
CA PHE A 37 2.49 -12.65 14.22
C PHE A 37 2.19 -12.37 12.74
N GLY A 38 2.17 -13.43 11.92
CA GLY A 38 1.79 -13.32 10.50
C GLY A 38 0.31 -12.95 10.33
N ILE A 39 -0.57 -13.55 11.14
CA ILE A 39 -2.00 -13.24 11.12
C ILE A 39 -2.24 -11.77 11.49
N HIS A 40 -1.53 -11.27 12.49
CA HIS A 40 -1.61 -9.86 12.89
C HIS A 40 -1.20 -8.92 11.76
N THR A 41 -0.11 -9.24 11.07
CA THR A 41 0.35 -8.48 9.90
C THR A 41 -0.66 -8.54 8.76
N ALA A 42 -1.28 -9.70 8.51
CA ALA A 42 -2.31 -9.86 7.50
C ALA A 42 -3.53 -8.97 7.77
N HIS A 43 -3.93 -8.84 9.04
CA HIS A 43 -5.01 -7.94 9.43
C HIS A 43 -4.64 -6.47 9.18
N ALA A 44 -3.42 -6.07 9.52
CA ALA A 44 -2.93 -4.71 9.26
C ALA A 44 -2.92 -4.39 7.76
N LEU A 45 -2.51 -5.33 6.93
CA LEU A 45 -2.52 -5.19 5.47
C LEU A 45 -3.96 -5.06 4.93
N ARG A 46 -4.87 -5.87 5.45
CA ARG A 46 -6.30 -5.79 5.08
C ARG A 46 -6.88 -4.43 5.44
N ASP A 47 -6.59 -3.93 6.64
CA ASP A 47 -7.08 -2.62 7.08
C ASP A 47 -6.54 -1.49 6.21
N ALA A 48 -5.27 -1.56 5.83
CA ALA A 48 -4.66 -0.60 4.91
C ALA A 48 -5.37 -0.61 3.54
N ARG A 49 -5.67 -1.80 3.02
CA ARG A 49 -6.40 -1.95 1.75
C ARG A 49 -7.80 -1.33 1.82
N HIS A 50 -8.51 -1.55 2.92
CA HIS A 50 -9.83 -0.95 3.13
C HIS A 50 -9.76 0.58 3.17
N LYS A 51 -8.74 1.14 3.83
CA LYS A 51 -8.55 2.60 3.89
C LYS A 51 -8.27 3.20 2.52
N VAL A 52 -7.41 2.58 1.74
CA VAL A 52 -7.12 3.02 0.37
C VAL A 52 -8.36 2.93 -0.51
N ALA A 53 -9.07 1.82 -0.43
CA ALA A 53 -10.30 1.63 -1.19
C ALA A 53 -11.35 2.70 -0.85
N ALA A 54 -11.54 3.00 0.43
CA ALA A 54 -12.46 4.05 0.87
C ALA A 54 -12.06 5.43 0.31
N ALA A 55 -10.77 5.74 0.33
CA ALA A 55 -10.26 7.01 -0.20
C ALA A 55 -10.49 7.16 -1.70
N LEU A 56 -10.45 6.05 -2.45
CA LEU A 56 -10.64 6.02 -3.90
C LEU A 56 -12.10 5.78 -4.33
N GLY A 57 -13.00 5.51 -3.40
CA GLY A 57 -14.37 5.13 -3.72
C GLY A 57 -14.46 3.77 -4.42
N ALA A 58 -13.55 2.86 -4.11
CA ALA A 58 -13.46 1.54 -4.72
C ALA A 58 -13.80 0.43 -3.71
N GLU A 59 -14.12 -0.76 -4.23
CA GLU A 59 -14.26 -1.95 -3.39
C GLU A 59 -12.89 -2.46 -2.97
N PRO A 60 -12.71 -2.92 -1.73
CA PRO A 60 -11.40 -3.40 -1.25
C PRO A 60 -10.80 -4.55 -2.07
N ASP A 61 -11.62 -5.43 -2.61
CA ASP A 61 -11.17 -6.55 -3.43
C ASP A 61 -10.68 -6.14 -4.82
N ARG A 62 -10.81 -4.86 -5.17
CA ARG A 62 -10.31 -4.27 -6.40
C ARG A 62 -9.07 -3.43 -6.21
N VAL A 63 -8.54 -3.39 -5.01
CA VAL A 63 -7.29 -2.67 -4.69
C VAL A 63 -6.17 -3.68 -4.52
N PHE A 64 -5.10 -3.51 -5.28
CA PHE A 64 -3.94 -4.39 -5.27
C PHE A 64 -2.68 -3.57 -5.02
N PHE A 65 -1.88 -3.98 -4.05
CA PHE A 65 -0.59 -3.35 -3.79
C PHE A 65 0.47 -3.94 -4.70
N THR A 66 1.33 -3.09 -5.23
CA THR A 66 2.43 -3.48 -6.11
C THR A 66 3.75 -2.96 -5.55
N SER A 67 4.86 -3.41 -6.13
CA SER A 67 6.20 -2.95 -5.73
C SER A 67 6.49 -1.51 -6.13
N GLY A 68 5.71 -0.93 -7.02
CA GLY A 68 5.89 0.44 -7.49
C GLY A 68 5.09 0.73 -8.74
N GLY A 69 5.23 1.96 -9.25
CA GLY A 69 4.51 2.42 -10.44
C GLY A 69 4.79 1.60 -11.69
N THR A 70 6.01 1.14 -11.88
CA THR A 70 6.38 0.32 -13.04
C THR A 70 5.58 -0.97 -13.11
N GLU A 71 5.49 -1.71 -11.99
CA GLU A 71 4.69 -2.93 -11.92
C GLU A 71 3.20 -2.62 -12.11
N ALA A 72 2.70 -1.57 -11.47
CA ALA A 72 1.30 -1.18 -11.56
C ALA A 72 0.91 -0.82 -13.00
N ASP A 73 1.73 -0.02 -13.68
CA ASP A 73 1.49 0.38 -15.07
C ASP A 73 1.52 -0.82 -16.03
N ASN A 74 2.50 -1.70 -15.89
CA ASN A 74 2.60 -2.90 -16.70
C ASN A 74 1.41 -3.83 -16.46
N TRP A 75 1.01 -4.01 -15.21
CA TRP A 75 -0.16 -4.84 -14.89
C TRP A 75 -1.43 -4.27 -15.52
N ALA A 76 -1.64 -2.95 -15.42
CA ALA A 76 -2.83 -2.31 -15.99
C ALA A 76 -2.85 -2.44 -17.52
N ILE A 77 -1.73 -2.17 -18.19
CA ILE A 77 -1.64 -2.21 -19.64
C ILE A 77 -1.76 -3.63 -20.18
N PHE A 78 -0.93 -4.55 -19.69
CA PHE A 78 -0.94 -5.93 -20.16
C PHE A 78 -2.22 -6.66 -19.74
N GLY A 79 -2.69 -6.44 -18.54
CA GLY A 79 -3.92 -7.03 -18.07
C GLY A 79 -5.12 -6.62 -18.90
N THR A 80 -5.22 -5.37 -19.28
CA THR A 80 -6.29 -4.86 -20.16
C THR A 80 -6.14 -5.38 -21.58
N ALA A 81 -4.92 -5.38 -22.13
CA ALA A 81 -4.67 -5.83 -23.50
C ALA A 81 -4.92 -7.32 -23.69
N MET A 82 -4.72 -8.13 -22.65
CA MET A 82 -4.84 -9.60 -22.70
C MET A 82 -6.20 -10.12 -22.21
N ALA A 83 -7.04 -9.23 -21.72
CA ALA A 83 -8.36 -9.61 -21.21
C ALA A 83 -9.37 -9.95 -22.32
#